data_654cdabdd359f827ef44bd2775b5835a
#
_entry.id   654cdabdd359f827ef44bd2775b5835a
#
_cell.length_a   1.000
_cell.length_b   1.000
_cell.length_c   1.000
_cell.angle_alpha   90.00
_cell.angle_beta   90.00
_cell.angle_gamma   90.00
#
_symmetry.space_group_name_H-M   'P 1'
#
loop_
_entity.id
_entity.type
_entity.pdbx_description
1 polymer ?
#
loop_
_entity_poly.entity_id
_entity_poly.type
_entity_poly.pdbx_seq_one_letter_code
_entity_poly.pdbx_strand_id
1 'polypeptide(L)'
;MIELRNIVKTFNKGTASETTAIDHLNLTLKEGDFITVIGGNGAGKSTLINLITGSLDMDEGMILLNNNDVSKLPEYKKAQYFGRVFQDPMVGTATDMTIIENLALAYGRGKTRSLFRWSYRKEDVEFFQNELKTLGLGLENKLYQKVGLLSGGQRQALTLLMATIRSKPSYNKIKKDYVYFFDGDKKQAKEEIDKAFKEAFDEFKLAKDSINKDTSLSKDEKKTKINDVSLILDEKLRKYDVTKPVLLLDEHTAALDPKTAEKVLETTDRIVKDNNLTTIMITHNMKDAIKYGNRLIMMSKGRVVADISGEEKKALTIEKLLDMFVVNSNNDMLADSAIFGD
;
A
#
# COMPACT_ATOMS: atom_id res chain seq x y z
N MET A 1 -3.58 11.38 -3.13
CA MET A 1 -3.05 11.57 -4.52
C MET A 1 -1.54 11.52 -4.51
N ILE A 2 -0.92 10.85 -5.47
CA ILE A 2 0.53 10.83 -5.67
C ILE A 2 0.81 11.38 -7.06
N GLU A 3 1.82 12.24 -7.15
CA GLU A 3 2.30 12.74 -8.43
C GLU A 3 3.81 12.52 -8.54
N LEU A 4 4.20 11.94 -9.66
CA LEU A 4 5.57 11.82 -10.11
C LEU A 4 5.75 12.86 -11.22
N ARG A 5 6.64 13.83 -11.03
CA ARG A 5 6.85 14.92 -11.98
C ARG A 5 8.27 14.89 -12.51
N ASN A 6 8.39 14.68 -13.80
CA ASN A 6 9.64 14.73 -14.55
C ASN A 6 10.76 13.88 -13.92
N ILE A 7 10.43 12.65 -13.52
CA ILE A 7 11.38 11.76 -12.85
C ILE A 7 12.40 11.24 -13.84
N VAL A 8 13.68 11.37 -13.48
CA VAL A 8 14.82 10.81 -14.24
C VAL A 8 15.68 9.95 -13.33
N LYS A 9 16.10 8.80 -13.86
CA LYS A 9 17.10 7.93 -13.23
C LYS A 9 18.02 7.29 -14.26
N THR A 10 19.30 7.59 -14.15
CA THR A 10 20.36 7.03 -14.97
C THR A 10 21.35 6.27 -14.10
N PHE A 11 21.61 5.02 -14.45
CA PHE A 11 22.63 4.18 -13.82
C PHE A 11 23.97 4.33 -14.53
N ASN A 12 25.07 4.13 -13.81
CA ASN A 12 26.44 4.13 -14.33
C ASN A 12 26.81 5.38 -15.13
N LYS A 13 26.36 6.53 -14.69
CA LYS A 13 26.52 7.83 -15.37
C LYS A 13 27.97 8.11 -15.73
N GLY A 14 28.23 8.50 -16.97
CA GLY A 14 29.60 8.80 -17.47
C GLY A 14 30.46 7.57 -17.79
N THR A 15 29.89 6.36 -17.79
CA THR A 15 30.60 5.13 -18.18
C THR A 15 30.04 4.53 -19.48
N ALA A 16 30.76 3.58 -20.06
CA ALA A 16 30.30 2.86 -21.26
C ALA A 16 29.02 2.03 -21.04
N SER A 17 28.66 1.77 -19.78
CA SER A 17 27.43 1.05 -19.37
C SER A 17 26.33 2.00 -18.86
N GLU A 18 26.39 3.27 -19.21
CA GLU A 18 25.35 4.24 -18.86
C GLU A 18 23.99 3.81 -19.41
N THR A 19 22.98 3.79 -18.54
CA THR A 19 21.63 3.38 -18.91
C THR A 19 20.60 4.24 -18.20
N THR A 20 19.75 4.94 -18.93
CA THR A 20 18.63 5.69 -18.40
C THR A 20 17.45 4.74 -18.19
N ALA A 21 17.19 4.40 -16.93
CA ALA A 21 16.14 3.46 -16.55
C ALA A 21 14.77 4.12 -16.40
N ILE A 22 14.72 5.41 -16.04
CA ILE A 22 13.51 6.24 -16.05
C ILE A 22 13.85 7.55 -16.75
N ASP A 23 13.02 7.91 -17.71
CA ASP A 23 13.26 9.02 -18.61
C ASP A 23 12.08 10.00 -18.63
N HIS A 24 12.20 11.11 -17.88
CA HIS A 24 11.23 12.20 -17.77
C HIS A 24 9.81 11.70 -17.51
N LEU A 25 9.68 10.68 -16.61
CA LEU A 25 8.41 10.05 -16.32
C LEU A 25 7.50 10.99 -15.53
N ASN A 26 6.27 11.12 -16.04
CA ASN A 26 5.17 11.81 -15.36
C ASN A 26 4.03 10.82 -15.13
N LEU A 27 3.56 10.72 -13.88
CA LEU A 27 2.48 9.80 -13.51
C LEU A 27 1.72 10.34 -12.31
N THR A 28 0.39 10.41 -12.44
CA THR A 28 -0.49 10.80 -11.34
C THR A 28 -1.38 9.63 -10.93
N LEU A 29 -1.40 9.31 -9.64
CA LEU A 29 -2.29 8.33 -9.03
C LEU A 29 -3.32 9.08 -8.19
N LYS A 30 -4.59 8.87 -8.48
CA LYS A 30 -5.70 9.37 -7.65
C LYS A 30 -5.90 8.45 -6.45
N GLU A 31 -6.54 8.95 -5.42
CA GLU A 31 -6.92 8.13 -4.27
C GLU A 31 -7.88 7.01 -4.71
N GLY A 32 -7.59 5.77 -4.31
CA GLY A 32 -8.34 4.60 -4.69
C GLY A 32 -8.02 4.03 -6.08
N ASP A 33 -7.09 4.63 -6.84
CA ASP A 33 -6.62 4.02 -8.08
C ASP A 33 -5.94 2.69 -7.80
N PHE A 34 -6.35 1.65 -8.48
CA PHE A 34 -5.63 0.38 -8.56
C PHE A 34 -5.04 0.24 -9.98
N ILE A 35 -3.77 0.57 -10.09
CA ILE A 35 -3.05 0.62 -11.37
C ILE A 35 -2.26 -0.67 -11.56
N THR A 36 -2.47 -1.33 -12.70
CA THR A 36 -1.59 -2.40 -13.15
C THR A 36 -0.52 -1.83 -14.09
N VAL A 37 0.75 -2.20 -13.87
CA VAL A 37 1.89 -1.75 -14.66
C VAL A 37 2.51 -2.93 -15.38
N ILE A 38 2.57 -2.85 -16.70
CA ILE A 38 3.20 -3.84 -17.57
C ILE A 38 4.32 -3.20 -18.39
N GLY A 39 5.18 -4.04 -18.95
CA GLY A 39 6.30 -3.60 -19.78
C GLY A 39 7.36 -4.70 -19.85
N GLY A 40 8.20 -4.66 -20.85
CA GLY A 40 9.28 -5.62 -21.02
C GLY A 40 10.36 -5.54 -19.93
N ASN A 41 11.32 -6.46 -19.98
CA ASN A 41 12.49 -6.41 -19.13
C ASN A 41 13.29 -5.12 -19.41
N GLY A 42 13.76 -4.46 -18.35
CA GLY A 42 14.44 -3.16 -18.50
C GLY A 42 13.54 -1.96 -18.79
N ALA A 43 12.19 -2.12 -18.82
CA ALA A 43 11.27 -0.99 -19.04
C ALA A 43 11.24 0.04 -17.87
N GLY A 44 11.90 -0.24 -16.74
CA GLY A 44 11.98 0.67 -15.60
C GLY A 44 10.97 0.42 -14.48
N LYS A 45 10.16 -0.65 -14.57
CA LYS A 45 9.07 -0.94 -13.61
C LYS A 45 9.52 -1.02 -12.14
N SER A 46 10.48 -1.90 -11.84
CA SER A 46 11.01 -2.05 -10.47
C SER A 46 11.82 -0.83 -10.04
N THR A 47 12.49 -0.14 -10.97
CA THR A 47 13.15 1.14 -10.72
C THR A 47 12.12 2.18 -10.26
N LEU A 48 10.95 2.25 -10.89
CA LEU A 48 9.86 3.15 -10.50
C LEU A 48 9.43 2.90 -9.04
N ILE A 49 9.20 1.64 -8.64
CA ILE A 49 8.86 1.31 -7.25
C ILE A 49 9.98 1.71 -6.29
N ASN A 50 11.25 1.44 -6.64
CA ASN A 50 12.40 1.78 -5.82
C ASN A 50 12.55 3.31 -5.60
N LEU A 51 12.25 4.11 -6.61
CA LEU A 51 12.24 5.58 -6.51
C LEU A 51 11.10 6.08 -5.61
N ILE A 52 9.90 5.52 -5.77
CA ILE A 52 8.75 5.88 -4.93
C ILE A 52 9.03 5.56 -3.46
N THR A 53 9.56 4.37 -3.17
CA THR A 53 9.88 3.94 -1.80
C THR A 53 11.08 4.67 -1.19
N GLY A 54 11.95 5.24 -2.02
CA GLY A 54 13.21 5.86 -1.59
C GLY A 54 14.33 4.86 -1.31
N SER A 55 14.18 3.61 -1.78
CA SER A 55 15.28 2.64 -1.82
C SER A 55 16.32 3.00 -2.88
N LEU A 56 15.94 3.90 -3.79
CA LEU A 56 16.80 4.47 -4.84
C LEU A 56 16.53 5.97 -4.93
N ASP A 57 17.58 6.77 -5.06
CA ASP A 57 17.48 8.21 -5.28
C ASP A 57 17.27 8.50 -6.77
N MET A 58 16.37 9.47 -7.05
CA MET A 58 16.20 10.01 -8.41
C MET A 58 17.31 11.02 -8.74
N ASP A 59 17.62 11.17 -10.02
CA ASP A 59 18.59 12.16 -10.47
C ASP A 59 17.92 13.52 -10.70
N GLU A 60 16.67 13.51 -11.21
CA GLU A 60 15.85 14.71 -11.44
C GLU A 60 14.39 14.44 -11.13
N GLY A 61 13.61 15.51 -10.95
CA GLY A 61 12.18 15.47 -10.75
C GLY A 61 11.77 15.54 -9.30
N MET A 62 10.48 15.26 -9.04
CA MET A 62 9.91 15.27 -7.68
C MET A 62 8.77 14.28 -7.53
N ILE A 63 8.60 13.78 -6.30
CA ILE A 63 7.49 12.93 -5.89
C ILE A 63 6.66 13.70 -4.89
N LEU A 64 5.41 13.96 -5.24
CA LEU A 64 4.46 14.65 -4.38
C LEU A 64 3.46 13.63 -3.80
N LEU A 65 3.24 13.70 -2.50
CA LEU A 65 2.14 13.01 -1.81
C LEU A 65 1.19 14.06 -1.26
N ASN A 66 -0.05 14.08 -1.79
CA ASN A 66 -1.03 15.14 -1.47
C ASN A 66 -0.39 16.54 -1.55
N ASN A 67 0.20 16.87 -2.70
CA ASN A 67 0.88 18.12 -3.02
C ASN A 67 2.13 18.47 -2.16
N ASN A 68 2.54 17.59 -1.25
CA ASN A 68 3.76 17.80 -0.46
C ASN A 68 4.91 16.99 -1.03
N ASP A 69 6.05 17.64 -1.21
CA ASP A 69 7.27 17.02 -1.71
C ASP A 69 7.83 16.03 -0.68
N VAL A 70 7.83 14.75 -1.06
CA VAL A 70 8.38 13.64 -0.27
C VAL A 70 9.66 13.07 -0.90
N SER A 71 10.18 13.71 -1.94
CA SER A 71 11.32 13.24 -2.74
C SER A 71 12.54 12.93 -1.86
N LYS A 72 12.89 13.85 -0.99
CA LYS A 72 14.08 13.80 -0.12
C LYS A 72 13.85 13.11 1.23
N LEU A 73 12.63 12.58 1.47
CA LEU A 73 12.41 11.83 2.69
C LEU A 73 13.18 10.51 2.64
N PRO A 74 13.93 10.15 3.70
CA PRO A 74 14.61 8.87 3.76
C PRO A 74 13.62 7.71 3.76
N GLU A 75 14.03 6.54 3.29
CA GLU A 75 13.19 5.34 3.10
C GLU A 75 12.36 5.00 4.35
N TYR A 76 12.97 5.02 5.55
CA TYR A 76 12.24 4.71 6.79
C TYR A 76 11.11 5.69 7.12
N LYS A 77 11.17 6.94 6.62
CA LYS A 77 10.06 7.89 6.73
C LYS A 77 9.02 7.67 5.66
N LYS A 78 9.44 7.34 4.43
CA LYS A 78 8.53 6.98 3.34
C LYS A 78 7.76 5.69 3.65
N ALA A 79 8.35 4.72 4.37
CA ALA A 79 7.73 3.45 4.74
C ALA A 79 6.42 3.59 5.55
N GLN A 80 6.13 4.75 6.13
CA GLN A 80 4.83 4.98 6.78
C GLN A 80 3.70 5.28 5.77
N TYR A 81 4.05 5.70 4.54
CA TYR A 81 3.11 6.06 3.48
C TYR A 81 3.03 5.00 2.39
N PHE A 82 4.08 4.21 2.20
CA PHE A 82 4.19 3.20 1.16
C PHE A 82 4.36 1.82 1.77
N GLY A 83 3.39 0.93 1.52
CA GLY A 83 3.50 -0.50 1.83
C GLY A 83 4.04 -1.23 0.61
N ARG A 84 5.13 -1.97 0.73
CA ARG A 84 5.71 -2.74 -0.38
C ARG A 84 5.57 -4.23 -0.15
N VAL A 85 5.16 -4.94 -1.19
CA VAL A 85 5.23 -6.40 -1.29
C VAL A 85 6.23 -6.74 -2.38
N PHE A 86 7.23 -7.55 -2.03
CA PHE A 86 8.32 -7.95 -2.91
C PHE A 86 7.94 -9.18 -3.74
N GLN A 87 8.64 -9.39 -4.85
CA GLN A 87 8.54 -10.58 -5.67
C GLN A 87 8.88 -11.84 -4.86
N ASP A 88 9.98 -11.80 -4.10
CA ASP A 88 10.34 -12.84 -3.16
C ASP A 88 9.77 -12.51 -1.76
N PRO A 89 8.82 -13.31 -1.25
CA PRO A 89 8.23 -13.09 0.07
C PRO A 89 9.22 -13.26 1.22
N MET A 90 10.40 -13.86 0.98
CA MET A 90 11.47 -13.97 1.97
C MET A 90 12.06 -12.61 2.31
N VAL A 91 12.16 -11.71 1.33
CA VAL A 91 12.71 -10.36 1.51
C VAL A 91 11.82 -9.51 2.41
N GLY A 92 10.50 -9.74 2.33
CA GLY A 92 9.49 -8.96 3.09
C GLY A 92 9.26 -9.46 4.51
N THR A 93 9.91 -10.56 4.97
CA THR A 93 9.62 -11.20 6.26
C THR A 93 10.89 -11.59 7.02
N ALA A 94 10.81 -11.54 8.35
CA ALA A 94 11.82 -12.13 9.24
C ALA A 94 11.47 -13.62 9.47
N THR A 95 12.08 -14.51 8.69
CA THR A 95 11.71 -15.94 8.63
C THR A 95 11.89 -16.69 9.93
N ASP A 96 12.87 -16.30 10.75
CA ASP A 96 13.12 -16.89 12.07
C ASP A 96 12.18 -16.39 13.16
N MET A 97 11.48 -15.31 12.92
CA MET A 97 10.47 -14.77 13.82
C MET A 97 9.10 -15.39 13.56
N THR A 98 8.26 -15.35 14.58
CA THR A 98 6.86 -15.79 14.49
C THR A 98 6.00 -14.84 13.67
N ILE A 99 4.80 -15.31 13.27
CA ILE A 99 3.82 -14.49 12.55
C ILE A 99 3.47 -13.22 13.34
N ILE A 100 3.20 -13.37 14.66
CA ILE A 100 2.83 -12.25 15.51
C ILE A 100 3.95 -11.22 15.64
N GLU A 101 5.22 -11.66 15.72
CA GLU A 101 6.37 -10.77 15.77
C GLU A 101 6.55 -9.99 14.46
N ASN A 102 6.40 -10.66 13.31
CA ASN A 102 6.40 -9.99 12.00
C ASN A 102 5.28 -8.95 11.88
N LEU A 103 4.06 -9.28 12.30
CA LEU A 103 2.94 -8.35 12.31
C LEU A 103 3.18 -7.18 13.26
N ALA A 104 3.75 -7.42 14.43
CA ALA A 104 4.08 -6.36 15.39
C ALA A 104 5.15 -5.40 14.84
N LEU A 105 6.12 -5.93 14.07
CA LEU A 105 7.10 -5.09 13.37
C LEU A 105 6.42 -4.19 12.34
N ALA A 106 5.56 -4.77 11.50
CA ALA A 106 4.82 -4.04 10.47
C ALA A 106 3.85 -3.00 11.07
N TYR A 107 3.11 -3.39 12.11
CA TYR A 107 2.17 -2.53 12.82
C TYR A 107 2.83 -1.35 13.53
N GLY A 108 4.10 -1.51 13.89
CA GLY A 108 4.92 -0.46 14.51
C GLY A 108 5.58 0.51 13.54
N ARG A 109 5.35 0.40 12.23
CA ARG A 109 5.94 1.32 11.24
C ARG A 109 5.61 2.78 11.54
N GLY A 110 6.61 3.66 11.40
CA GLY A 110 6.46 5.09 11.62
C GLY A 110 6.28 5.51 13.09
N LYS A 111 6.35 4.57 14.05
CA LYS A 111 6.31 4.89 15.48
C LYS A 111 7.72 4.89 16.08
N THR A 112 7.95 5.83 17.00
CA THR A 112 9.15 5.77 17.86
C THR A 112 9.02 4.59 18.82
N ARG A 113 9.98 3.68 18.79
CA ARG A 113 10.00 2.50 19.67
C ARG A 113 10.75 2.82 20.96
N SER A 114 10.21 2.38 22.09
CA SER A 114 10.90 2.39 23.37
C SER A 114 11.59 1.04 23.55
N LEU A 115 12.84 1.05 23.98
CA LEU A 115 13.62 -0.15 24.35
C LEU A 115 13.01 -0.93 25.52
N PHE A 116 12.12 -0.28 26.29
CA PHE A 116 11.50 -0.85 27.49
C PHE A 116 10.06 -1.33 27.27
N ARG A 117 9.53 -1.33 26.05
CA ARG A 117 8.17 -1.80 25.77
C ARG A 117 8.21 -3.05 24.90
N TRP A 118 7.38 -4.04 25.28
CA TRP A 118 7.10 -5.21 24.46
C TRP A 118 6.62 -4.79 23.08
N SER A 119 6.95 -5.58 22.06
CA SER A 119 6.63 -5.27 20.66
C SER A 119 5.12 -5.26 20.38
N TYR A 120 4.31 -5.98 21.17
CA TYR A 120 2.84 -6.03 21.07
C TYR A 120 2.19 -6.23 22.45
N ARG A 121 0.91 -5.90 22.59
CA ARG A 121 0.09 -6.06 23.78
C ARG A 121 -0.92 -7.19 23.58
N LYS A 122 -1.63 -7.63 24.65
CA LYS A 122 -2.71 -8.61 24.55
C LYS A 122 -3.82 -8.18 23.59
N GLU A 123 -4.16 -6.90 23.58
CA GLU A 123 -5.17 -6.31 22.68
C GLU A 123 -4.75 -6.41 21.20
N ASP A 124 -3.46 -6.28 20.91
CA ASP A 124 -2.91 -6.42 19.57
C ASP A 124 -3.01 -7.87 19.05
N VAL A 125 -2.99 -8.88 19.95
CA VAL A 125 -3.11 -10.31 19.59
C VAL A 125 -4.45 -10.59 18.94
N GLU A 126 -5.53 -10.15 19.56
CA GLU A 126 -6.89 -10.32 19.03
C GLU A 126 -7.07 -9.58 17.69
N PHE A 127 -6.54 -8.36 17.62
CA PHE A 127 -6.52 -7.57 16.40
C PHE A 127 -5.79 -8.32 15.27
N PHE A 128 -4.58 -8.84 15.52
CA PHE A 128 -3.82 -9.60 14.52
C PHE A 128 -4.51 -10.89 14.09
N GLN A 129 -5.18 -11.60 15.04
CA GLN A 129 -5.98 -12.78 14.70
C GLN A 129 -7.12 -12.45 13.74
N ASN A 130 -7.85 -11.36 13.99
CA ASN A 130 -8.95 -10.92 13.15
C ASN A 130 -8.46 -10.51 11.77
N GLU A 131 -7.33 -9.78 11.68
CA GLU A 131 -6.74 -9.40 10.40
C GLU A 131 -6.26 -10.63 9.60
N LEU A 132 -5.60 -11.60 10.25
CA LEU A 132 -5.18 -12.86 9.60
C LEU A 132 -6.36 -13.69 9.10
N LYS A 133 -7.48 -13.69 9.82
CA LYS A 133 -8.70 -14.40 9.44
C LYS A 133 -9.26 -13.87 8.11
N THR A 134 -9.08 -12.58 7.81
CA THR A 134 -9.51 -12.01 6.53
C THR A 134 -8.80 -12.62 5.34
N LEU A 135 -7.59 -13.17 5.52
CA LEU A 135 -6.84 -13.83 4.45
C LEU A 135 -7.45 -15.18 4.04
N GLY A 136 -8.21 -15.84 4.91
CA GLY A 136 -8.85 -17.14 4.64
C GLY A 136 -7.87 -18.30 4.45
N LEU A 137 -6.68 -18.24 5.08
CA LEU A 137 -5.58 -19.19 4.94
C LEU A 137 -5.27 -19.98 6.22
N GLY A 138 -6.06 -19.82 7.28
CA GLY A 138 -5.89 -20.49 8.57
C GLY A 138 -4.68 -19.99 9.37
N LEU A 139 -4.15 -18.81 9.02
CA LEU A 139 -2.98 -18.21 9.69
C LEU A 139 -3.33 -17.68 11.08
N GLU A 140 -4.58 -17.33 11.34
CA GLU A 140 -5.10 -16.90 12.63
C GLU A 140 -4.88 -17.90 13.75
N ASN A 141 -4.77 -19.18 13.39
CA ASN A 141 -4.50 -20.27 14.32
C ASN A 141 -2.99 -20.56 14.51
N LYS A 142 -2.13 -19.85 13.78
CA LYS A 142 -0.68 -20.09 13.69
C LYS A 142 0.18 -18.92 14.15
N LEU A 143 -0.36 -18.00 14.94
CA LEU A 143 0.33 -16.75 15.33
C LEU A 143 1.76 -16.94 15.85
N TYR A 144 1.97 -18.00 16.60
CA TYR A 144 3.28 -18.30 17.21
C TYR A 144 4.16 -19.23 16.38
N GLN A 145 3.72 -19.59 15.16
CA GLN A 145 4.54 -20.36 14.23
C GLN A 145 5.56 -19.43 13.54
N LYS A 146 6.80 -19.93 13.35
CA LYS A 146 7.82 -19.22 12.56
C LYS A 146 7.38 -19.04 11.12
N VAL A 147 7.61 -17.86 10.56
CA VAL A 147 7.24 -17.50 9.18
C VAL A 147 7.96 -18.37 8.16
N GLY A 148 9.20 -18.80 8.46
CA GLY A 148 9.95 -19.72 7.60
C GLY A 148 9.26 -21.06 7.33
N LEU A 149 8.32 -21.49 8.19
CA LEU A 149 7.56 -22.75 8.04
C LEU A 149 6.26 -22.59 7.23
N LEU A 150 5.95 -21.40 6.76
CA LEU A 150 4.77 -21.14 5.93
C LEU A 150 5.01 -21.56 4.47
N SER A 151 3.95 -21.98 3.79
CA SER A 151 4.00 -22.15 2.33
C SER A 151 4.23 -20.80 1.62
N GLY A 152 4.69 -20.84 0.37
CA GLY A 152 4.93 -19.63 -0.43
C GLY A 152 3.72 -18.70 -0.44
N GLY A 153 2.52 -19.23 -0.76
CA GLY A 153 1.29 -18.45 -0.79
C GLY A 153 0.85 -17.90 0.57
N GLN A 154 1.02 -18.68 1.65
CA GLN A 154 0.74 -18.21 3.01
C GLN A 154 1.68 -17.05 3.40
N ARG A 155 2.97 -17.17 3.04
CA ARG A 155 3.96 -16.14 3.30
C ARG A 155 3.66 -14.88 2.48
N GLN A 156 3.28 -15.05 1.21
CA GLN A 156 2.93 -13.93 0.35
C GLN A 156 1.67 -13.19 0.84
N ALA A 157 0.64 -13.91 1.27
CA ALA A 157 -0.53 -13.28 1.88
C ALA A 157 -0.20 -12.58 3.21
N LEU A 158 0.73 -13.13 3.99
CA LEU A 158 1.22 -12.47 5.20
C LEU A 158 1.97 -11.18 4.86
N THR A 159 2.85 -11.16 3.83
CA THR A 159 3.54 -9.92 3.40
C THR A 159 2.55 -8.86 2.91
N LEU A 160 1.49 -9.28 2.22
CA LEU A 160 0.42 -8.38 1.81
C LEU A 160 -0.27 -7.75 3.03
N LEU A 161 -0.65 -8.55 4.02
CA LEU A 161 -1.22 -8.05 5.27
C LEU A 161 -0.23 -7.12 5.99
N MET A 162 1.05 -7.50 6.07
CA MET A 162 2.08 -6.65 6.67
C MET A 162 2.26 -5.33 5.92
N ALA A 163 2.09 -5.29 4.60
CA ALA A 163 2.17 -4.06 3.82
C ALA A 163 0.98 -3.13 4.07
N THR A 164 -0.21 -3.68 4.35
CA THR A 164 -1.46 -2.94 4.50
C THR A 164 -1.82 -2.65 5.95
N ILE A 165 -1.40 -3.52 6.90
CA ILE A 165 -1.67 -3.35 8.32
C ILE A 165 -1.05 -2.06 8.84
N ARG A 166 -1.82 -1.30 9.58
CA ARG A 166 -1.34 -0.07 10.16
C ARG A 166 -1.94 0.11 11.56
N SER A 167 -1.10 0.62 12.45
CA SER A 167 -1.59 1.05 13.74
C SER A 167 -2.51 2.25 13.58
N LYS A 168 -3.61 2.28 14.34
CA LYS A 168 -4.41 3.50 14.42
C LYS A 168 -3.50 4.68 14.74
N PRO A 169 -3.42 5.71 13.89
CA PRO A 169 -2.61 6.89 14.20
C PRO A 169 -3.19 7.56 15.45
N SER A 170 -2.32 8.10 16.31
CA SER A 170 -2.80 8.92 17.41
C SER A 170 -3.53 10.15 16.86
N TYR A 171 -4.51 10.65 17.59
CA TYR A 171 -5.25 11.85 17.18
C TYR A 171 -4.33 13.06 16.90
N ASN A 172 -3.27 13.21 17.71
CA ASN A 172 -2.26 14.25 17.45
C ASN A 172 -1.50 14.04 16.14
N LYS A 173 -1.25 12.79 15.75
CA LYS A 173 -0.63 12.47 14.47
C LYS A 173 -1.58 12.79 13.31
N ILE A 174 -2.87 12.41 13.41
CA ILE A 174 -3.89 12.76 12.41
C ILE A 174 -3.92 14.28 12.18
N LYS A 175 -4.02 15.07 13.28
CA LYS A 175 -4.03 16.53 13.19
C LYS A 175 -2.77 17.08 12.50
N LYS A 176 -1.59 16.58 12.91
CA LYS A 176 -0.31 17.02 12.33
C LYS A 176 -0.22 16.71 10.85
N ASP A 177 -0.58 15.48 10.48
CA ASP A 177 -0.51 15.00 9.10
C ASP A 177 -1.55 15.74 8.23
N TYR A 178 -2.77 15.96 8.72
CA TYR A 178 -3.79 16.75 8.04
C TYR A 178 -3.29 18.17 7.69
N VAL A 179 -2.75 18.89 8.67
CA VAL A 179 -2.20 20.24 8.46
C VAL A 179 -0.99 20.20 7.52
N TYR A 180 -0.15 19.16 7.63
CA TYR A 180 1.02 19.02 6.77
C TYR A 180 0.64 18.79 5.30
N PHE A 181 -0.34 17.92 5.04
CA PHE A 181 -0.79 17.54 3.70
C PHE A 181 -1.90 18.44 3.14
N PHE A 182 -2.39 19.41 3.88
CA PHE A 182 -3.43 20.31 3.41
C PHE A 182 -2.89 21.21 2.29
N ASP A 183 -3.61 21.23 1.17
CA ASP A 183 -3.29 22.10 0.05
C ASP A 183 -3.99 23.47 0.22
N GLY A 184 -3.27 24.43 0.79
CA GLY A 184 -3.81 25.76 1.10
C GLY A 184 -3.23 26.36 2.38
N ASP A 185 -4.01 27.25 3.01
CA ASP A 185 -3.58 27.92 4.24
C ASP A 185 -3.52 26.94 5.43
N LYS A 186 -2.31 26.70 5.92
CA LYS A 186 -2.05 25.80 7.06
C LYS A 186 -2.70 26.27 8.36
N LYS A 187 -2.94 27.57 8.52
CA LYS A 187 -3.63 28.12 9.68
C LYS A 187 -5.11 27.75 9.64
N GLN A 188 -5.74 27.92 8.48
CA GLN A 188 -7.12 27.50 8.26
C GLN A 188 -7.30 26.00 8.47
N ALA A 189 -6.40 25.17 7.91
CA ALA A 189 -6.42 23.73 8.12
C ALA A 189 -6.33 23.33 9.60
N LYS A 190 -5.49 24.05 10.36
CA LYS A 190 -5.35 23.81 11.81
C LYS A 190 -6.63 24.18 12.56
N GLU A 191 -7.22 25.33 12.25
CA GLU A 191 -8.48 25.78 12.88
C GLU A 191 -9.62 24.79 12.57
N GLU A 192 -9.74 24.36 11.32
CA GLU A 192 -10.75 23.37 10.88
C GLU A 192 -10.62 22.06 11.63
N ILE A 193 -9.41 21.46 11.64
CA ILE A 193 -9.21 20.16 12.29
C ILE A 193 -9.35 20.24 13.80
N ASP A 194 -8.91 21.31 14.44
CA ASP A 194 -9.05 21.52 15.88
C ASP A 194 -10.53 21.64 16.28
N LYS A 195 -11.34 22.35 15.48
CA LYS A 195 -12.78 22.46 15.66
C LYS A 195 -13.46 21.10 15.50
N ALA A 196 -13.19 20.39 14.41
CA ALA A 196 -13.81 19.09 14.13
C ALA A 196 -13.48 18.05 15.21
N PHE A 197 -12.23 18.02 15.70
CA PHE A 197 -11.84 17.13 16.78
C PHE A 197 -12.52 17.49 18.09
N LYS A 198 -12.62 18.78 18.41
CA LYS A 198 -13.33 19.24 19.61
C LYS A 198 -14.79 18.78 19.59
N GLU A 199 -15.50 19.02 18.51
CA GLU A 199 -16.90 18.63 18.34
C GLU A 199 -17.08 17.10 18.49
N ALA A 200 -16.25 16.30 17.83
CA ALA A 200 -16.30 14.84 17.91
C ALA A 200 -16.03 14.31 19.35
N PHE A 201 -15.07 14.92 20.05
CA PHE A 201 -14.77 14.54 21.44
C PHE A 201 -15.84 14.98 22.42
N ASP A 202 -16.46 16.14 22.23
CA ASP A 202 -17.56 16.63 23.07
C ASP A 202 -18.77 15.69 22.93
N GLU A 203 -19.13 15.29 21.73
CA GLU A 203 -20.18 14.29 21.47
C GLU A 203 -19.87 12.93 22.13
N PHE A 204 -18.63 12.44 21.96
CA PHE A 204 -18.20 11.20 22.58
C PHE A 204 -18.33 11.26 24.12
N LYS A 205 -17.91 12.37 24.73
CA LYS A 205 -17.98 12.58 26.17
C LYS A 205 -19.41 12.57 26.64
N LEU A 206 -20.31 13.28 25.97
CA LEU A 206 -21.75 13.30 26.31
C LEU A 206 -22.38 11.90 26.23
N ALA A 207 -22.10 11.15 25.16
CA ALA A 207 -22.60 9.80 24.99
C ALA A 207 -22.06 8.85 26.08
N LYS A 208 -20.78 8.92 26.39
CA LYS A 208 -20.11 8.13 27.42
C LYS A 208 -20.68 8.46 28.83
N ASP A 209 -20.88 9.73 29.13
CA ASP A 209 -21.46 10.17 30.42
C ASP A 209 -22.91 9.69 30.58
N SER A 210 -23.70 9.70 29.50
CA SER A 210 -25.05 9.15 29.47
C SER A 210 -25.05 7.64 29.77
N ILE A 211 -24.20 6.87 29.10
CA ILE A 211 -24.06 5.41 29.32
C ILE A 211 -23.63 5.12 30.76
N ASN A 212 -22.70 5.88 31.32
CA ASN A 212 -22.22 5.68 32.68
C ASN A 212 -23.31 5.97 33.74
N LYS A 213 -24.17 6.96 33.50
CA LYS A 213 -25.29 7.34 34.38
C LYS A 213 -26.47 6.38 34.28
N ASP A 214 -26.60 5.60 33.26
CA ASP A 214 -27.68 4.64 33.06
C ASP A 214 -27.57 3.50 34.09
N THR A 215 -28.45 3.48 35.06
CA THR A 215 -28.49 2.48 36.14
C THR A 215 -29.10 1.15 35.70
N SER A 216 -29.75 1.09 34.55
CA SER A 216 -30.36 -0.13 34.01
C SER A 216 -29.35 -1.07 33.36
N LEU A 217 -28.14 -0.57 33.03
CA LEU A 217 -27.10 -1.32 32.35
C LEU A 217 -26.10 -1.96 33.33
N SER A 218 -25.76 -3.22 33.07
CA SER A 218 -24.68 -3.92 33.75
C SER A 218 -23.31 -3.33 33.34
N LYS A 219 -22.25 -3.69 34.09
CA LYS A 219 -20.88 -3.23 33.78
C LYS A 219 -20.40 -3.66 32.38
N ASP A 220 -20.76 -4.87 31.95
CA ASP A 220 -20.36 -5.41 30.67
C ASP A 220 -21.10 -4.74 29.50
N GLU A 221 -22.42 -4.49 29.67
CA GLU A 221 -23.21 -3.75 28.70
C GLU A 221 -22.73 -2.30 28.55
N LYS A 222 -22.35 -1.63 29.64
CA LYS A 222 -21.73 -0.29 29.59
C LYS A 222 -20.43 -0.31 28.82
N LYS A 223 -19.58 -1.31 29.10
CA LYS A 223 -18.30 -1.47 28.38
C LYS A 223 -18.50 -1.65 26.89
N THR A 224 -19.45 -2.49 26.48
CA THR A 224 -19.79 -2.74 25.08
C THR A 224 -20.28 -1.45 24.41
N LYS A 225 -21.26 -0.76 25.00
CA LYS A 225 -21.80 0.50 24.47
C LYS A 225 -20.73 1.62 24.37
N ILE A 226 -19.82 1.72 25.34
CA ILE A 226 -18.72 2.69 25.28
C ILE A 226 -17.75 2.34 24.13
N ASN A 227 -17.48 1.05 23.90
CA ASN A 227 -16.70 0.64 22.75
C ASN A 227 -17.38 1.03 21.42
N ASP A 228 -18.69 0.82 21.29
CA ASP A 228 -19.44 1.20 20.10
C ASP A 228 -19.35 2.71 19.82
N VAL A 229 -19.52 3.53 20.85
CA VAL A 229 -19.38 4.99 20.72
C VAL A 229 -17.93 5.39 20.40
N SER A 230 -16.94 4.66 20.91
CA SER A 230 -15.53 4.87 20.54
C SER A 230 -15.25 4.54 19.07
N LEU A 231 -15.91 3.51 18.52
CA LEU A 231 -15.80 3.19 17.08
C LEU A 231 -16.40 4.30 16.22
N ILE A 232 -17.54 4.88 16.64
CA ILE A 232 -18.16 6.02 15.94
C ILE A 232 -17.22 7.24 15.97
N LEU A 233 -16.58 7.53 17.11
CA LEU A 233 -15.58 8.59 17.20
C LEU A 233 -14.41 8.34 16.22
N ASP A 234 -13.86 7.13 16.24
CA ASP A 234 -12.77 6.73 15.34
C ASP A 234 -13.17 6.91 13.87
N GLU A 235 -14.40 6.53 13.51
CA GLU A 235 -14.91 6.67 12.13
C GLU A 235 -15.04 8.14 11.73
N LYS A 236 -15.60 8.98 12.59
CA LYS A 236 -15.69 10.44 12.35
C LYS A 236 -14.32 11.08 12.13
N LEU A 237 -13.31 10.65 12.88
CA LEU A 237 -11.97 11.21 12.79
C LEU A 237 -11.12 10.61 11.66
N ARG A 238 -11.45 9.40 11.17
CA ARG A 238 -10.76 8.75 10.04
C ARG A 238 -10.79 9.57 8.74
N LYS A 239 -11.83 10.36 8.52
CA LYS A 239 -11.90 11.21 7.31
C LYS A 239 -10.77 12.24 7.24
N TYR A 240 -10.17 12.59 8.36
CA TYR A 240 -9.00 13.48 8.45
C TYR A 240 -7.67 12.74 8.38
N ASP A 241 -7.69 11.39 8.35
CA ASP A 241 -6.47 10.61 8.17
C ASP A 241 -6.09 10.58 6.68
N VAL A 242 -5.32 11.55 6.28
CA VAL A 242 -4.84 11.73 4.90
C VAL A 242 -3.67 10.81 4.53
N THR A 243 -3.26 9.92 5.45
CA THR A 243 -2.07 9.08 5.29
C THR A 243 -2.40 7.62 5.03
N LYS A 244 -3.46 7.33 4.25
CA LYS A 244 -3.70 5.95 3.78
C LYS A 244 -2.46 5.45 3.04
N PRO A 245 -1.95 4.25 3.36
CA PRO A 245 -0.78 3.73 2.69
C PRO A 245 -1.07 3.47 1.22
N VAL A 246 -0.11 3.78 0.39
CA VAL A 246 -0.09 3.34 -1.00
C VAL A 246 0.53 1.96 -1.05
N LEU A 247 -0.16 1.01 -1.67
CA LEU A 247 0.31 -0.36 -1.80
C LEU A 247 1.10 -0.53 -3.09
N LEU A 248 2.33 -1.01 -2.97
CA LEU A 248 3.24 -1.25 -4.09
C LEU A 248 3.52 -2.75 -4.18
N LEU A 249 3.04 -3.39 -5.23
CA LEU A 249 3.13 -4.83 -5.48
C LEU A 249 4.11 -5.06 -6.63
N ASP A 250 5.26 -5.65 -6.34
CA ASP A 250 6.33 -5.89 -7.31
C ASP A 250 6.32 -7.38 -7.69
N GLU A 251 5.58 -7.73 -8.76
CA GLU A 251 5.48 -9.11 -9.29
C GLU A 251 5.20 -10.16 -8.21
N HIS A 252 4.40 -9.81 -7.24
CA HIS A 252 4.23 -10.52 -5.97
C HIS A 252 3.66 -11.95 -6.08
N THR A 253 3.28 -12.40 -7.26
CA THR A 253 2.78 -13.76 -7.52
C THR A 253 3.67 -14.59 -8.44
N ALA A 254 4.74 -14.00 -8.99
CA ALA A 254 5.58 -14.66 -10.00
C ALA A 254 6.28 -15.94 -9.51
N ALA A 255 6.57 -16.05 -8.21
CA ALA A 255 7.24 -17.20 -7.60
C ALA A 255 6.27 -18.30 -7.12
N LEU A 256 4.95 -18.16 -7.37
CA LEU A 256 3.92 -19.06 -6.90
C LEU A 256 3.39 -19.96 -8.02
N ASP A 257 2.90 -21.16 -7.65
CA ASP A 257 2.15 -21.98 -8.59
C ASP A 257 0.84 -21.29 -9.02
N PRO A 258 0.29 -21.57 -10.21
CA PRO A 258 -0.83 -20.82 -10.78
C PRO A 258 -2.06 -20.76 -9.87
N LYS A 259 -2.42 -21.87 -9.20
CA LYS A 259 -3.60 -21.93 -8.32
C LYS A 259 -3.41 -21.06 -7.06
N THR A 260 -2.21 -21.07 -6.50
CA THR A 260 -1.88 -20.24 -5.34
C THR A 260 -1.78 -18.77 -5.73
N ALA A 261 -1.19 -18.47 -6.89
CA ALA A 261 -1.11 -17.12 -7.44
C ALA A 261 -2.49 -16.49 -7.62
N GLU A 262 -3.45 -17.22 -8.22
CA GLU A 262 -4.83 -16.75 -8.39
C GLU A 262 -5.47 -16.41 -7.04
N LYS A 263 -5.35 -17.29 -6.04
CA LYS A 263 -5.90 -17.05 -4.70
C LYS A 263 -5.29 -15.84 -4.01
N VAL A 264 -3.98 -15.61 -4.19
CA VAL A 264 -3.29 -14.42 -3.65
C VAL A 264 -3.78 -13.16 -4.35
N LEU A 265 -3.95 -13.18 -5.68
CA LEU A 265 -4.47 -12.04 -6.45
C LEU A 265 -5.91 -11.70 -6.07
N GLU A 266 -6.79 -12.70 -5.89
CA GLU A 266 -8.17 -12.47 -5.42
C GLU A 266 -8.19 -11.86 -4.01
N THR A 267 -7.31 -12.33 -3.12
CA THR A 267 -7.16 -11.79 -1.78
C THR A 267 -6.64 -10.34 -1.84
N THR A 268 -5.68 -10.06 -2.73
CA THR A 268 -5.15 -8.72 -2.97
C THR A 268 -6.25 -7.77 -3.46
N ASP A 269 -7.02 -8.16 -4.47
CA ASP A 269 -8.11 -7.35 -5.04
C ASP A 269 -9.17 -7.03 -3.98
N ARG A 270 -9.55 -8.02 -3.17
CA ARG A 270 -10.47 -7.83 -2.05
C ARG A 270 -9.93 -6.82 -1.03
N ILE A 271 -8.70 -7.01 -0.55
CA ILE A 271 -8.09 -6.10 0.44
C ILE A 271 -8.00 -4.67 -0.10
N VAL A 272 -7.61 -4.51 -1.36
CA VAL A 272 -7.51 -3.20 -2.02
C VAL A 272 -8.88 -2.53 -2.08
N LYS A 273 -9.93 -3.25 -2.49
CA LYS A 273 -11.30 -2.74 -2.61
C LYS A 273 -11.92 -2.42 -1.25
N ASP A 274 -11.84 -3.35 -0.31
CA ASP A 274 -12.46 -3.20 1.03
C ASP A 274 -11.87 -2.02 1.79
N ASN A 275 -10.57 -1.72 1.59
CA ASN A 275 -9.88 -0.63 2.26
C ASN A 275 -9.72 0.63 1.39
N ASN A 276 -10.22 0.61 0.14
CA ASN A 276 -10.04 1.69 -0.85
C ASN A 276 -8.58 2.15 -0.93
N LEU A 277 -7.65 1.20 -1.14
CA LEU A 277 -6.21 1.48 -1.18
C LEU A 277 -5.79 1.96 -2.56
N THR A 278 -5.00 3.02 -2.61
CA THR A 278 -4.26 3.38 -3.82
C THR A 278 -3.16 2.35 -4.04
N THR A 279 -3.14 1.69 -5.20
CA THR A 279 -2.28 0.52 -5.44
C THR A 279 -1.58 0.61 -6.79
N ILE A 280 -0.30 0.27 -6.82
CA ILE A 280 0.45 -0.04 -8.04
C ILE A 280 0.82 -1.51 -8.00
N MET A 281 0.42 -2.28 -9.01
CA MET A 281 0.77 -3.68 -9.17
C MET A 281 1.57 -3.88 -10.46
N ILE A 282 2.84 -4.20 -10.33
CA ILE A 282 3.64 -4.66 -11.45
C ILE A 282 3.34 -6.14 -11.69
N THR A 283 3.10 -6.49 -12.95
CA THR A 283 2.92 -7.88 -13.37
C THR A 283 3.45 -8.09 -14.78
N HIS A 284 3.94 -9.30 -15.05
CA HIS A 284 4.26 -9.75 -16.40
C HIS A 284 3.07 -10.48 -17.06
N ASN A 285 2.06 -10.86 -16.28
CA ASN A 285 0.90 -11.57 -16.79
C ASN A 285 -0.13 -10.57 -17.34
N MET A 286 -0.34 -10.58 -18.65
CA MET A 286 -1.29 -9.69 -19.32
C MET A 286 -2.74 -9.96 -18.91
N LYS A 287 -3.12 -11.24 -18.64
CA LYS A 287 -4.46 -11.58 -18.16
C LYS A 287 -4.74 -10.90 -16.82
N ASP A 288 -3.76 -10.93 -15.90
CA ASP A 288 -3.89 -10.30 -14.60
C ASP A 288 -3.93 -8.78 -14.72
N ALA A 289 -3.11 -8.19 -15.60
CA ALA A 289 -3.09 -6.76 -15.85
C ALA A 289 -4.43 -6.23 -16.37
N ILE A 290 -5.14 -7.01 -17.21
CA ILE A 290 -6.48 -6.68 -17.71
C ILE A 290 -7.53 -6.90 -16.61
N LYS A 291 -7.48 -8.06 -15.92
CA LYS A 291 -8.49 -8.49 -14.94
C LYS A 291 -8.54 -7.60 -13.71
N TYR A 292 -7.39 -7.19 -13.18
CA TYR A 292 -7.29 -6.45 -11.92
C TYR A 292 -7.10 -4.95 -12.12
N GLY A 293 -7.54 -4.17 -11.13
CA GLY A 293 -7.42 -2.72 -11.12
C GLY A 293 -8.35 -1.98 -12.08
N ASN A 294 -8.38 -0.66 -11.95
CA ASN A 294 -9.22 0.24 -12.76
C ASN A 294 -8.43 0.99 -13.85
N ARG A 295 -7.09 0.88 -13.84
CA ARG A 295 -6.20 1.55 -14.79
C ARG A 295 -5.01 0.67 -15.11
N LEU A 296 -4.57 0.71 -16.37
CA LEU A 296 -3.41 -0.04 -16.84
C LEU A 296 -2.40 0.93 -17.46
N ILE A 297 -1.16 0.80 -17.05
CA ILE A 297 -0.04 1.56 -17.57
C ILE A 297 0.95 0.62 -18.25
N MET A 298 1.34 0.97 -19.47
CA MET A 298 2.43 0.30 -20.18
C MET A 298 3.68 1.15 -20.13
N MET A 299 4.79 0.54 -19.71
CA MET A 299 6.10 1.18 -19.69
C MET A 299 7.03 0.58 -20.74
N SER A 300 7.80 1.44 -21.40
CA SER A 300 8.88 1.07 -22.29
C SER A 300 10.02 2.07 -22.18
N LYS A 301 11.28 1.59 -22.10
CA LYS A 301 12.49 2.42 -22.05
C LYS A 301 12.41 3.59 -21.05
N GLY A 302 11.87 3.29 -19.85
CA GLY A 302 11.76 4.27 -18.76
C GLY A 302 10.63 5.29 -18.90
N ARG A 303 9.76 5.17 -19.89
CA ARG A 303 8.64 6.08 -20.16
C ARG A 303 7.30 5.37 -20.05
N VAL A 304 6.24 6.12 -19.75
CA VAL A 304 4.85 5.66 -19.91
C VAL A 304 4.50 5.81 -21.41
N VAL A 305 4.18 4.68 -22.05
CA VAL A 305 3.83 4.64 -23.48
C VAL A 305 2.34 4.43 -23.72
N ALA A 306 1.62 3.92 -22.72
CA ALA A 306 0.15 3.87 -22.71
C ALA A 306 -0.39 4.01 -21.29
N ASP A 307 -1.56 4.65 -21.18
CA ASP A 307 -2.27 4.90 -19.93
C ASP A 307 -3.78 4.72 -20.19
N ILE A 308 -4.30 3.56 -19.81
CA ILE A 308 -5.62 3.07 -20.21
C ILE A 308 -6.50 2.94 -18.97
N SER A 309 -7.68 3.52 -18.98
CA SER A 309 -8.60 3.49 -17.83
C SER A 309 -10.07 3.45 -18.25
N GLY A 310 -10.97 3.27 -17.29
CA GLY A 310 -12.41 3.32 -17.53
C GLY A 310 -12.92 2.27 -18.53
N GLU A 311 -13.79 2.67 -19.45
CA GLU A 311 -14.40 1.77 -20.45
C GLU A 311 -13.37 1.21 -21.44
N GLU A 312 -12.32 1.98 -21.74
CA GLU A 312 -11.23 1.50 -22.60
C GLU A 312 -10.51 0.30 -21.98
N LYS A 313 -10.23 0.36 -20.67
CA LYS A 313 -9.63 -0.79 -19.96
C LYS A 313 -10.55 -2.01 -19.93
N LYS A 314 -11.85 -1.82 -19.74
CA LYS A 314 -12.85 -2.90 -19.73
C LYS A 314 -12.94 -3.61 -21.08
N ALA A 315 -12.74 -2.87 -22.18
CA ALA A 315 -12.76 -3.38 -23.54
C ALA A 315 -11.41 -3.93 -24.03
N LEU A 316 -10.40 -3.96 -23.15
CA LEU A 316 -9.04 -4.38 -23.49
C LEU A 316 -8.97 -5.90 -23.64
N THR A 317 -8.32 -6.35 -24.71
CA THR A 317 -8.00 -7.77 -24.96
C THR A 317 -6.49 -7.98 -24.97
N ILE A 318 -6.07 -9.23 -24.81
CA ILE A 318 -4.64 -9.59 -24.88
C ILE A 318 -4.06 -9.20 -26.24
N GLU A 319 -4.81 -9.44 -27.34
CA GLU A 319 -4.40 -9.09 -28.70
C GLU A 319 -4.13 -7.60 -28.83
N LYS A 320 -5.05 -6.74 -28.35
CA LYS A 320 -4.84 -5.29 -28.36
C LYS A 320 -3.62 -4.86 -27.55
N LEU A 321 -3.38 -5.51 -26.38
CA LEU A 321 -2.18 -5.24 -25.60
C LEU A 321 -0.90 -5.63 -26.34
N LEU A 322 -0.89 -6.78 -27.01
CA LEU A 322 0.25 -7.23 -27.82
C LEU A 322 0.52 -6.27 -28.97
N ASP A 323 -0.50 -5.82 -29.69
CA ASP A 323 -0.37 -4.83 -30.75
C ASP A 323 0.27 -3.53 -30.24
N MET A 324 -0.19 -3.07 -29.06
CA MET A 324 0.40 -1.88 -28.42
C MET A 324 1.87 -2.10 -28.03
N PHE A 325 2.26 -3.31 -27.58
CA PHE A 325 3.65 -3.65 -27.32
C PHE A 325 4.50 -3.60 -28.58
N VAL A 326 4.03 -4.18 -29.68
CA VAL A 326 4.75 -4.19 -30.98
C VAL A 326 4.94 -2.77 -31.48
N VAL A 327 3.91 -1.94 -31.46
CA VAL A 327 3.97 -0.55 -31.92
C VAL A 327 4.94 0.28 -31.07
N ASN A 328 4.96 0.08 -29.74
CA ASN A 328 5.75 0.90 -28.82
C ASN A 328 7.16 0.38 -28.55
N SER A 329 7.47 -0.89 -28.90
CA SER A 329 8.77 -1.50 -28.61
C SER A 329 9.80 -1.45 -29.76
N ASN A 330 9.46 -0.87 -30.92
CA ASN A 330 10.37 -0.83 -32.07
C ASN A 330 11.09 -2.19 -32.33
N ASN A 331 10.33 -3.19 -32.68
CA ASN A 331 10.80 -4.49 -33.23
C ASN A 331 11.72 -5.40 -32.38
N ASP A 332 12.13 -5.04 -31.17
CA ASP A 332 13.18 -5.83 -30.46
C ASP A 332 12.67 -6.83 -29.40
N MET A 333 11.35 -7.00 -29.19
CA MET A 333 10.86 -7.67 -27.97
C MET A 333 9.93 -8.87 -28.15
N LEU A 334 9.83 -9.45 -29.32
CA LEU A 334 9.09 -10.72 -29.51
C LEU A 334 9.89 -11.97 -29.11
N ALA A 335 11.10 -11.81 -28.58
CA ALA A 335 11.96 -12.92 -28.19
C ALA A 335 11.79 -13.42 -26.74
N ASP A 336 11.03 -12.72 -25.91
CA ASP A 336 10.82 -13.15 -24.51
C ASP A 336 9.58 -14.03 -24.40
N SER A 337 9.79 -15.34 -24.45
CA SER A 337 8.78 -16.39 -24.19
C SER A 337 8.07 -16.27 -22.84
N ALA A 338 8.57 -15.43 -21.94
CA ALA A 338 7.94 -15.09 -20.65
C ALA A 338 6.67 -14.23 -20.78
N ILE A 339 6.38 -13.63 -21.95
CA ILE A 339 5.16 -12.84 -22.20
C ILE A 339 3.97 -13.76 -22.48
N PHE A 340 4.22 -14.97 -22.93
CA PHE A 340 3.23 -15.98 -23.30
C PHE A 340 3.10 -17.07 -22.21
N GLY A 341 3.04 -16.69 -20.93
CA GLY A 341 2.80 -17.68 -19.87
C GLY A 341 1.63 -18.57 -20.19
N ASP A 342 1.90 -19.87 -20.48
CA ASP A 342 0.95 -20.97 -20.58
C ASP A 342 0.13 -21.16 -19.29
#